data_45f2aaadb40f350e2f903c61027fafee
#
_entry.id   45f2aaadb40f350e2f903c61027fafee
#
_cell.length_a   1.000
_cell.length_b   1.000
_cell.length_c   1.000
_cell.angle_alpha   90.00
_cell.angle_beta   90.00
_cell.angle_gamma   90.00
#
_symmetry.space_group_name_H-M   'P 1'
#
loop_
_entity.id
_entity.type
_entity.pdbx_description
1 polymer ?
#
loop_
_entity_poly.entity_id
_entity_poly.type
_entity_poly.pdbx_seq_one_letter_code
_entity_poly.pdbx_strand_id
1 'polypeptide(L)'
;MGIRRIATALVAASLLLSAAPAAANFHIMRIVQVYAGDASHPDAQYVVLQMCIAGQNVLGGHDLGFFDAAGAAIGTPVVFAGSVANDASQSRVLVATSSAEALFGLTADLRMPAYISPPGGKLCFEPGVSPVDCVGWGNYSALPDASIGTPYDAGVGLPVGSAVQRDLSFDGGTSTLECTVDNDDTDDSAADFDPTIPNPGNNAGASGVVDPDHIFFYAFESGSSGGWSVVVP
;
A
#
# COMPACT_ATOMS: atom_id res chain seq x y z
N MET A 1 -44.95 -11.59 52.49
CA MET A 1 -45.14 -11.00 51.14
C MET A 1 -43.89 -10.19 50.75
N GLY A 2 -42.74 -10.81 50.56
CA GLY A 2 -41.44 -10.08 50.41
C GLY A 2 -40.38 -10.77 49.54
N ILE A 3 -40.53 -12.02 49.13
CA ILE A 3 -39.44 -12.79 48.49
C ILE A 3 -39.50 -12.77 46.95
N ARG A 4 -40.60 -12.38 46.32
CA ARG A 4 -40.76 -12.39 44.86
C ARG A 4 -40.23 -11.16 44.11
N ARG A 5 -39.84 -10.10 44.82
CA ARG A 5 -39.34 -8.86 44.16
C ARG A 5 -37.83 -8.77 44.02
N ILE A 6 -37.04 -9.65 44.67
CA ILE A 6 -35.57 -9.64 44.59
C ILE A 6 -35.05 -10.45 43.43
N ALA A 7 -35.78 -11.48 42.97
CA ALA A 7 -35.35 -12.32 41.85
C ALA A 7 -35.40 -11.63 40.48
N THR A 8 -36.28 -10.64 40.33
CA THR A 8 -36.44 -9.94 39.02
C THR A 8 -35.37 -8.87 38.79
N ALA A 9 -34.77 -8.33 39.84
CA ALA A 9 -33.72 -7.30 39.74
C ALA A 9 -32.34 -7.90 39.35
N LEU A 10 -32.07 -9.15 39.73
CA LEU A 10 -30.79 -9.82 39.41
C LEU A 10 -30.69 -10.31 37.98
N VAL A 11 -31.79 -10.59 37.30
CA VAL A 11 -31.81 -11.03 35.90
C VAL A 11 -31.62 -9.84 34.95
N ALA A 12 -32.06 -8.64 35.31
CA ALA A 12 -31.87 -7.45 34.49
C ALA A 12 -30.42 -6.91 34.55
N ALA A 13 -29.66 -7.17 35.60
CA ALA A 13 -28.28 -6.71 35.74
C ALA A 13 -27.27 -7.58 34.96
N SER A 14 -27.59 -8.83 34.67
CA SER A 14 -26.70 -9.76 33.94
C SER A 14 -26.74 -9.60 32.44
N LEU A 15 -27.68 -8.87 31.87
CA LEU A 15 -27.80 -8.62 30.42
C LEU A 15 -27.02 -7.40 29.91
N LEU A 16 -26.38 -6.63 30.80
CA LEU A 16 -25.65 -5.42 30.43
C LEU A 16 -24.12 -5.60 30.38
N LEU A 17 -23.58 -6.80 30.57
CA LEU A 17 -22.14 -7.03 30.65
C LEU A 17 -21.51 -7.74 29.42
N SER A 18 -22.19 -7.86 28.31
CA SER A 18 -21.63 -8.57 27.16
C SER A 18 -21.55 -7.76 25.86
N ALA A 19 -21.36 -6.45 25.94
CA ALA A 19 -20.77 -5.74 24.81
C ALA A 19 -19.25 -5.86 24.90
N ALA A 20 -18.69 -7.01 24.52
CA ALA A 20 -17.30 -7.06 24.16
C ALA A 20 -17.10 -6.05 23.02
N PRO A 21 -16.12 -5.14 23.11
CA PRO A 21 -15.78 -4.33 21.95
C PRO A 21 -15.47 -5.31 20.81
N ALA A 22 -16.20 -5.19 19.72
CA ALA A 22 -15.79 -5.84 18.48
C ALA A 22 -14.41 -5.26 18.16
N ALA A 23 -13.36 -6.04 18.36
CA ALA A 23 -12.06 -5.68 17.82
C ALA A 23 -12.26 -5.58 16.30
N ALA A 24 -12.25 -4.37 15.79
CA ALA A 24 -12.21 -4.16 14.36
C ALA A 24 -10.94 -4.85 13.86
N ASN A 25 -11.09 -5.79 12.94
CA ASN A 25 -9.96 -6.49 12.36
C ASN A 25 -9.39 -5.59 11.25
N PHE A 26 -8.42 -4.72 11.60
CA PHE A 26 -7.79 -3.74 10.71
C PHE A 26 -6.80 -4.36 9.72
N HIS A 27 -6.76 -5.67 9.58
CA HIS A 27 -5.79 -6.40 8.80
C HIS A 27 -6.26 -6.71 7.37
N ILE A 28 -7.08 -5.83 6.76
CA ILE A 28 -7.65 -6.08 5.44
C ILE A 28 -7.36 -4.89 4.50
N MET A 29 -6.09 -4.50 4.46
CA MET A 29 -5.52 -3.56 3.49
C MET A 29 -4.25 -4.17 2.91
N ARG A 30 -3.93 -3.80 1.67
CA ARG A 30 -2.70 -4.23 1.00
C ARG A 30 -1.96 -3.04 0.37
N ILE A 31 -0.66 -3.19 0.22
CA ILE A 31 0.18 -2.35 -0.61
C ILE A 31 -0.13 -2.72 -2.06
N VAL A 32 -0.71 -1.79 -2.81
CA VAL A 32 -1.10 -2.06 -4.20
C VAL A 32 -0.21 -1.37 -5.22
N GLN A 33 0.50 -0.31 -4.85
CA GLN A 33 1.42 0.34 -5.77
C GLN A 33 2.60 0.97 -5.02
N VAL A 34 3.80 0.87 -5.61
CA VAL A 34 5.03 1.49 -5.11
C VAL A 34 5.73 2.21 -6.27
N TYR A 35 6.15 3.44 -6.04
CA TYR A 35 6.90 4.25 -6.99
C TYR A 35 8.16 4.84 -6.33
N ALA A 36 9.30 4.62 -6.94
CA ALA A 36 10.59 4.97 -6.37
C ALA A 36 11.19 6.27 -6.94
N GLY A 37 10.41 7.03 -7.71
CA GLY A 37 10.87 8.23 -8.38
C GLY A 37 11.30 8.00 -9.82
N ASP A 38 11.69 9.08 -10.48
CA ASP A 38 12.28 9.08 -11.82
C ASP A 38 13.68 9.72 -11.83
N ALA A 39 14.35 9.71 -12.98
CA ALA A 39 15.71 10.25 -13.11
C ALA A 39 15.80 11.75 -12.80
N SER A 40 14.72 12.50 -13.05
CA SER A 40 14.66 13.96 -12.79
C SER A 40 14.15 14.25 -11.39
N HIS A 41 13.36 13.35 -10.81
CA HIS A 41 12.72 13.47 -9.49
C HIS A 41 12.95 12.21 -8.66
N PRO A 42 14.20 11.89 -8.26
CA PRO A 42 14.50 10.64 -7.54
C PRO A 42 13.83 10.59 -6.15
N ASP A 43 13.47 11.75 -5.60
CA ASP A 43 12.78 11.85 -4.30
C ASP A 43 11.24 11.88 -4.43
N ALA A 44 10.70 11.83 -5.64
CA ALA A 44 9.25 11.79 -5.86
C ALA A 44 8.72 10.37 -5.65
N GLN A 45 8.61 9.93 -4.41
CA GLN A 45 8.28 8.55 -4.04
C GLN A 45 6.89 8.45 -3.44
N TYR A 46 6.20 7.34 -3.71
CA TYR A 46 4.93 7.06 -3.06
C TYR A 46 4.65 5.57 -2.88
N VAL A 47 3.72 5.30 -1.98
CA VAL A 47 3.08 4.01 -1.71
C VAL A 47 1.57 4.23 -1.74
N VAL A 48 0.84 3.34 -2.37
CA VAL A 48 -0.63 3.29 -2.30
C VAL A 48 -1.04 2.05 -1.54
N LEU A 49 -1.78 2.25 -0.44
CA LEU A 49 -2.53 1.20 0.23
C LEU A 49 -3.95 1.17 -0.32
N GLN A 50 -4.58 -0.01 -0.33
CA GLN A 50 -5.98 -0.17 -0.74
C GLN A 50 -6.75 -1.03 0.26
N MET A 51 -7.99 -0.62 0.53
CA MET A 51 -8.89 -1.33 1.44
C MET A 51 -9.58 -2.46 0.69
N CYS A 52 -9.48 -3.70 1.16
CA CYS A 52 -10.21 -4.83 0.56
C CYS A 52 -11.72 -4.76 0.85
N ILE A 53 -12.08 -4.30 2.04
CA ILE A 53 -13.47 -4.14 2.48
C ILE A 53 -13.69 -2.75 3.10
N ALA A 54 -14.94 -2.37 3.26
CA ALA A 54 -15.29 -1.12 3.92
C ALA A 54 -14.90 -1.12 5.42
N GLY A 55 -14.69 0.08 5.98
CA GLY A 55 -14.41 0.28 7.40
C GLY A 55 -12.95 0.13 7.80
N GLN A 56 -12.00 0.10 6.85
CA GLN A 56 -10.56 0.00 7.12
C GLN A 56 -9.86 1.37 7.20
N ASN A 57 -10.62 2.44 7.34
CA ASN A 57 -10.13 3.81 7.35
C ASN A 57 -9.57 4.30 8.70
N VAL A 58 -9.71 3.52 9.79
CA VAL A 58 -9.25 3.88 11.14
C VAL A 58 -7.75 3.58 11.26
N LEU A 59 -6.91 4.44 10.68
CA LEU A 59 -5.47 4.22 10.54
C LEU A 59 -4.64 4.85 11.67
N GLY A 60 -5.25 5.60 12.58
CA GLY A 60 -4.52 6.28 13.66
C GLY A 60 -3.68 5.33 14.50
N GLY A 61 -2.37 5.55 14.51
CA GLY A 61 -1.39 4.71 15.21
C GLY A 61 -0.81 3.56 14.40
N HIS A 62 -1.37 3.27 13.22
CA HIS A 62 -0.83 2.31 12.26
C HIS A 62 0.32 2.93 11.47
N ASP A 63 1.27 2.11 10.96
CA ASP A 63 2.49 2.63 10.38
C ASP A 63 2.97 1.85 9.13
N LEU A 64 3.90 2.50 8.40
CA LEU A 64 4.70 1.85 7.37
C LEU A 64 6.16 1.80 7.83
N GLY A 65 6.77 0.63 7.72
CA GLY A 65 8.19 0.41 7.95
C GLY A 65 8.94 0.22 6.66
N PHE A 66 10.10 0.88 6.54
CA PHE A 66 10.98 0.79 5.39
C PHE A 66 12.31 0.15 5.80
N PHE A 67 12.82 -0.72 4.95
CA PHE A 67 14.04 -1.48 5.21
C PHE A 67 14.98 -1.43 4.01
N ASP A 68 16.27 -1.35 4.27
CA ASP A 68 17.29 -1.39 3.23
C ASP A 68 17.48 -2.80 2.65
N ALA A 69 18.36 -2.93 1.68
CA ALA A 69 18.67 -4.20 1.04
C ALA A 69 19.22 -5.28 2.01
N ALA A 70 19.76 -4.89 3.15
CA ALA A 70 20.24 -5.82 4.20
C ALA A 70 19.16 -6.14 5.25
N GLY A 71 17.95 -5.56 5.13
CA GLY A 71 16.86 -5.73 6.08
C GLY A 71 16.96 -4.83 7.32
N ALA A 72 17.86 -3.85 7.33
CA ALA A 72 17.94 -2.87 8.41
C ALA A 72 16.87 -1.77 8.20
N ALA A 73 16.21 -1.36 9.29
CA ALA A 73 15.18 -0.32 9.23
C ALA A 73 15.78 1.03 8.78
N ILE A 74 15.08 1.71 7.87
CA ILE A 74 15.41 3.05 7.37
C ILE A 74 14.58 4.07 8.14
N GLY A 75 15.25 4.91 8.92
CA GLY A 75 14.60 5.97 9.68
C GLY A 75 13.63 5.46 10.75
N THR A 76 12.61 6.25 11.03
CA THR A 76 11.51 5.87 11.93
C THR A 76 10.29 5.45 11.10
N PRO A 77 9.45 4.53 11.60
CA PRO A 77 8.19 4.19 10.94
C PRO A 77 7.35 5.43 10.63
N VAL A 78 6.66 5.41 9.51
CA VAL A 78 5.79 6.50 9.05
C VAL A 78 4.39 6.23 9.58
N VAL A 79 4.02 6.93 10.67
CA VAL A 79 2.82 6.65 11.47
C VAL A 79 1.67 7.55 11.05
N PHE A 80 0.47 6.97 10.85
CA PHE A 80 -0.76 7.72 10.66
C PHE A 80 -1.18 8.41 11.96
N ALA A 81 -1.34 9.74 11.93
CA ALA A 81 -1.79 10.52 13.08
C ALA A 81 -3.30 10.33 13.40
N GLY A 82 -4.06 9.82 12.45
CA GLY A 82 -5.51 9.64 12.58
C GLY A 82 -6.09 8.82 11.44
N SER A 83 -7.41 8.69 11.45
CA SER A 83 -8.15 8.00 10.39
C SER A 83 -8.20 8.82 9.12
N VAL A 84 -8.35 8.15 7.96
CA VAL A 84 -8.70 8.79 6.70
C VAL A 84 -10.23 8.85 6.54
N ALA A 85 -10.73 9.72 5.67
CA ALA A 85 -12.16 10.05 5.66
C ALA A 85 -13.04 9.00 4.96
N ASN A 86 -12.55 8.43 3.83
CA ASN A 86 -13.32 7.51 3.03
C ASN A 86 -13.09 6.07 3.50
N ASP A 87 -14.14 5.42 3.96
CA ASP A 87 -14.16 4.06 4.48
C ASP A 87 -14.71 3.03 3.51
N ALA A 88 -15.02 3.43 2.27
CA ALA A 88 -15.59 2.51 1.28
C ALA A 88 -14.59 1.38 0.92
N SER A 89 -15.13 0.21 0.59
CA SER A 89 -14.34 -0.87 -0.01
C SER A 89 -13.59 -0.36 -1.25
N GLN A 90 -12.38 -0.84 -1.46
CA GLN A 90 -11.48 -0.44 -2.55
C GLN A 90 -10.93 1.00 -2.45
N SER A 91 -11.26 1.75 -1.39
CA SER A 91 -10.67 3.08 -1.18
C SER A 91 -9.16 2.98 -1.05
N ARG A 92 -8.47 3.91 -1.72
CA ARG A 92 -7.01 4.02 -1.68
C ARG A 92 -6.57 4.99 -0.60
N VAL A 93 -5.35 4.82 -0.14
CA VAL A 93 -4.67 5.72 0.80
C VAL A 93 -3.28 5.98 0.25
N LEU A 94 -2.98 7.26 -0.02
CA LEU A 94 -1.71 7.68 -0.58
C LEU A 94 -0.73 8.08 0.52
N VAL A 95 0.40 7.41 0.57
CA VAL A 95 1.56 7.79 1.39
C VAL A 95 2.65 8.28 0.46
N ALA A 96 3.02 9.55 0.51
CA ALA A 96 3.91 10.13 -0.49
C ALA A 96 4.87 11.18 0.08
N THR A 97 5.97 11.41 -0.65
CA THR A 97 6.85 12.54 -0.41
C THR A 97 6.24 13.83 -0.94
N SER A 98 6.68 14.97 -0.43
CA SER A 98 6.27 16.28 -0.97
C SER A 98 6.67 16.46 -2.44
N SER A 99 7.74 15.81 -2.89
CA SER A 99 8.15 15.82 -4.29
C SER A 99 7.18 15.05 -5.17
N ALA A 100 6.66 13.91 -4.69
CA ALA A 100 5.61 13.17 -5.41
C ALA A 100 4.29 13.94 -5.43
N GLU A 101 3.90 14.59 -4.33
CA GLU A 101 2.71 15.46 -4.32
C GLU A 101 2.81 16.53 -5.41
N ALA A 102 3.98 17.16 -5.56
CA ALA A 102 4.20 18.20 -6.58
C ALA A 102 4.21 17.61 -8.00
N LEU A 103 4.88 16.46 -8.20
CA LEU A 103 4.99 15.81 -9.49
C LEU A 103 3.63 15.35 -10.05
N PHE A 104 2.78 14.80 -9.19
CA PHE A 104 1.50 14.23 -9.59
C PHE A 104 0.31 15.19 -9.36
N GLY A 105 0.54 16.40 -8.83
CA GLY A 105 -0.52 17.37 -8.54
C GLY A 105 -1.53 16.85 -7.51
N LEU A 106 -1.09 16.03 -6.56
CA LEU A 106 -1.98 15.27 -5.66
C LEU A 106 -1.55 15.42 -4.20
N THR A 107 -2.49 15.64 -3.31
CA THR A 107 -2.22 15.69 -1.87
C THR A 107 -2.19 14.28 -1.28
N ALA A 108 -1.13 13.94 -0.56
CA ALA A 108 -1.00 12.68 0.17
C ALA A 108 -1.91 12.66 1.41
N ASP A 109 -2.42 11.48 1.74
CA ASP A 109 -3.14 11.22 3.01
C ASP A 109 -2.17 11.16 4.18
N LEU A 110 -0.93 10.71 3.91
CA LEU A 110 0.18 10.71 4.85
C LEU A 110 1.47 11.08 4.12
N ARG A 111 2.24 12.02 4.67
CA ARG A 111 3.57 12.35 4.12
C ARG A 111 4.64 11.44 4.69
N MET A 112 5.58 11.05 3.82
CA MET A 112 6.76 10.27 4.17
C MET A 112 8.03 10.94 3.67
N PRO A 113 9.21 10.65 4.28
CA PRO A 113 10.50 10.92 3.69
C PRO A 113 10.78 10.01 2.48
N ALA A 114 11.80 10.35 1.68
CA ALA A 114 12.25 9.50 0.57
C ALA A 114 13.06 8.30 1.10
N TYR A 115 12.38 7.24 1.47
CA TYR A 115 12.94 6.02 2.07
C TYR A 115 13.06 4.84 1.10
N ILE A 116 12.50 4.95 -0.12
CA ILE A 116 12.50 3.86 -1.10
C ILE A 116 13.81 3.92 -1.88
N SER A 117 14.66 2.89 -1.73
CA SER A 117 15.89 2.72 -2.48
C SER A 117 15.66 1.79 -3.67
N PRO A 118 15.67 2.27 -4.94
CA PRO A 118 15.34 1.44 -6.10
C PRO A 118 16.14 0.14 -6.23
N PRO A 119 17.46 0.08 -5.96
CA PRO A 119 18.25 -1.15 -6.16
C PRO A 119 17.87 -2.31 -5.24
N GLY A 120 17.22 -2.03 -4.11
CA GLY A 120 16.80 -3.10 -3.19
C GLY A 120 16.31 -2.58 -1.86
N GLY A 121 15.33 -3.27 -1.31
CA GLY A 121 14.73 -2.95 -0.02
C GLY A 121 13.45 -3.73 0.22
N LYS A 122 12.80 -3.40 1.32
CA LYS A 122 11.48 -3.90 1.72
C LYS A 122 10.64 -2.78 2.34
N LEU A 123 9.36 -2.81 2.08
CA LEU A 123 8.34 -1.96 2.69
C LEU A 123 7.28 -2.86 3.32
N CYS A 124 6.84 -2.55 4.53
CA CYS A 124 5.71 -3.23 5.17
C CYS A 124 4.69 -2.24 5.69
N PHE A 125 3.42 -2.57 5.54
CA PHE A 125 2.33 -2.00 6.33
C PHE A 125 2.18 -2.83 7.60
N GLU A 126 2.16 -2.15 8.77
CA GLU A 126 2.21 -2.79 10.09
C GLU A 126 3.42 -3.73 10.24
N PRO A 127 4.65 -3.20 10.17
CA PRO A 127 5.84 -4.04 10.31
C PRO A 127 5.89 -4.68 11.70
N GLY A 128 6.27 -5.95 11.77
CA GLY A 128 6.34 -6.68 13.03
C GLY A 128 6.65 -8.15 12.83
N VAL A 129 6.32 -8.98 13.82
CA VAL A 129 6.51 -10.44 13.74
C VAL A 129 5.56 -11.06 12.71
N SER A 130 4.39 -10.44 12.52
CA SER A 130 3.41 -10.81 11.51
C SER A 130 2.89 -9.51 10.89
N PRO A 131 3.55 -8.98 9.87
CA PRO A 131 3.09 -7.78 9.19
C PRO A 131 1.74 -8.02 8.51
N VAL A 132 1.00 -6.94 8.25
CA VAL A 132 -0.26 -7.03 7.52
C VAL A 132 0.00 -7.30 6.05
N ASP A 133 0.99 -6.62 5.46
CA ASP A 133 1.42 -6.81 4.08
C ASP A 133 2.82 -6.22 3.88
N CYS A 134 3.62 -6.86 3.04
CA CYS A 134 4.95 -6.39 2.68
C CYS A 134 5.19 -6.53 1.18
N VAL A 135 6.12 -5.74 0.68
CA VAL A 135 6.73 -5.90 -0.64
C VAL A 135 8.25 -5.75 -0.52
N GLY A 136 8.99 -6.71 -1.08
CA GLY A 136 10.43 -6.66 -1.19
C GLY A 136 10.87 -6.58 -2.65
N TRP A 137 12.03 -5.97 -2.92
CA TRP A 137 12.52 -5.82 -4.29
C TRP A 137 14.02 -5.86 -4.41
N GLY A 138 14.49 -6.17 -5.61
CA GLY A 138 15.88 -6.07 -6.04
C GLY A 138 16.85 -6.88 -5.19
N ASN A 139 17.88 -6.21 -4.69
CA ASN A 139 18.97 -6.84 -3.92
C ASN A 139 18.60 -7.08 -2.44
N TYR A 140 17.33 -7.12 -2.07
CA TYR A 140 16.97 -7.47 -0.69
C TYR A 140 17.51 -8.85 -0.32
N SER A 141 18.30 -8.93 0.75
CA SER A 141 19.12 -10.10 1.09
C SER A 141 18.83 -10.68 2.47
N ALA A 142 17.95 -10.08 3.26
CA ALA A 142 17.55 -10.62 4.57
C ALA A 142 16.54 -11.78 4.40
N LEU A 143 16.92 -12.77 3.60
CA LEU A 143 16.13 -13.95 3.26
C LEU A 143 16.57 -15.17 4.11
N PRO A 144 15.68 -16.17 4.36
CA PRO A 144 14.28 -16.22 3.91
C PRO A 144 13.39 -15.25 4.70
N ASP A 145 12.44 -14.61 4.00
CA ASP A 145 11.45 -13.73 4.59
C ASP A 145 10.05 -14.12 4.05
N ALA A 146 9.27 -14.75 4.90
CA ALA A 146 7.97 -15.30 4.52
C ALA A 146 6.91 -14.22 4.19
N SER A 147 7.19 -12.96 4.50
CA SER A 147 6.26 -11.85 4.20
C SER A 147 6.43 -11.27 2.80
N ILE A 148 7.44 -11.70 2.06
CA ILE A 148 7.73 -11.22 0.69
C ILE A 148 8.11 -12.33 -0.28
N GLY A 149 8.38 -13.55 0.21
CA GLY A 149 8.85 -14.67 -0.61
C GLY A 149 10.08 -14.31 -1.44
N THR A 150 9.94 -14.33 -2.76
CA THR A 150 10.94 -13.86 -3.71
C THR A 150 10.78 -12.35 -3.91
N PRO A 151 11.84 -11.54 -3.74
CA PRO A 151 11.77 -10.11 -4.03
C PRO A 151 11.38 -9.83 -5.49
N TYR A 152 10.57 -8.79 -5.72
CA TYR A 152 10.28 -8.30 -7.05
C TYR A 152 11.58 -7.97 -7.81
N ASP A 153 11.70 -8.43 -9.06
CA ASP A 153 12.84 -8.21 -9.96
C ASP A 153 14.18 -8.36 -9.26
N ALA A 154 14.39 -9.55 -8.66
CA ALA A 154 15.56 -9.87 -7.85
C ALA A 154 16.88 -9.59 -8.61
N GLY A 155 17.71 -8.75 -8.00
CA GLY A 155 19.01 -8.33 -8.57
C GLY A 155 18.95 -7.08 -9.48
N VAL A 156 17.77 -6.58 -9.86
CA VAL A 156 17.59 -5.35 -10.64
C VAL A 156 16.95 -4.25 -9.77
N GLY A 157 15.76 -4.50 -9.23
CA GLY A 157 15.06 -3.60 -8.33
C GLY A 157 13.87 -2.88 -8.94
N LEU A 158 13.40 -1.83 -8.27
CA LEU A 158 12.26 -1.04 -8.75
C LEU A 158 12.63 -0.24 -10.00
N PRO A 159 11.75 -0.21 -11.01
CA PRO A 159 12.01 0.53 -12.24
C PRO A 159 11.99 2.03 -11.97
N VAL A 160 12.96 2.75 -12.54
CA VAL A 160 13.02 4.21 -12.46
C VAL A 160 12.01 4.80 -13.45
N GLY A 161 11.11 5.66 -12.96
CA GLY A 161 10.07 6.31 -13.77
C GLY A 161 8.81 5.50 -14.01
N SER A 162 8.78 4.23 -13.61
CA SER A 162 7.59 3.40 -13.58
C SER A 162 7.25 3.02 -12.13
N ALA A 163 6.00 2.74 -11.87
CA ALA A 163 5.58 2.12 -10.62
C ALA A 163 5.58 0.60 -10.75
N VAL A 164 5.54 -0.10 -9.62
CA VAL A 164 5.13 -1.50 -9.57
C VAL A 164 3.75 -1.56 -8.93
N GLN A 165 2.88 -2.41 -9.45
CA GLN A 165 1.51 -2.57 -8.99
C GLN A 165 1.20 -4.03 -8.72
N ARG A 166 0.47 -4.29 -7.65
CA ARG A 166 -0.06 -5.61 -7.36
C ARG A 166 -1.02 -6.04 -8.46
N ASP A 167 -0.85 -7.25 -8.98
CA ASP A 167 -1.76 -7.85 -9.97
C ASP A 167 -3.08 -8.22 -9.28
N LEU A 168 -4.11 -7.41 -9.50
CA LEU A 168 -5.44 -7.63 -8.95
C LEU A 168 -6.26 -8.66 -9.75
N SER A 169 -5.66 -9.28 -10.75
CA SER A 169 -6.29 -10.32 -11.58
C SER A 169 -5.59 -11.67 -11.47
N PHE A 170 -4.69 -11.80 -10.50
CA PHE A 170 -3.77 -12.92 -10.33
C PHE A 170 -4.46 -14.29 -10.31
N ASP A 171 -5.61 -14.39 -9.68
CA ASP A 171 -6.40 -15.63 -9.55
C ASP A 171 -7.43 -15.84 -10.68
N GLY A 172 -7.37 -15.04 -11.74
CA GLY A 172 -8.35 -15.01 -12.82
C GLY A 172 -9.64 -14.29 -12.44
N GLY A 173 -9.60 -13.51 -11.36
CA GLY A 173 -10.70 -12.80 -10.77
C GLY A 173 -11.02 -11.46 -11.41
N THR A 174 -11.24 -10.50 -10.58
CA THR A 174 -11.72 -9.17 -10.91
C THR A 174 -10.56 -8.16 -10.84
N SER A 175 -10.76 -6.95 -11.31
CA SER A 175 -9.81 -5.84 -11.09
C SER A 175 -9.97 -5.18 -9.73
N THR A 176 -10.56 -5.87 -8.75
CA THR A 176 -10.77 -5.42 -7.37
C THR A 176 -9.87 -6.20 -6.44
N LEU A 177 -9.27 -5.52 -5.48
CA LEU A 177 -8.42 -6.14 -4.47
C LEU A 177 -9.20 -7.13 -3.62
N GLU A 178 -8.77 -8.40 -3.61
CA GLU A 178 -9.33 -9.49 -2.82
C GLU A 178 -8.32 -9.92 -1.73
N CYS A 179 -8.79 -10.08 -0.49
CA CYS A 179 -7.91 -10.34 0.65
C CYS A 179 -8.34 -11.54 1.51
N THR A 180 -9.31 -12.32 1.09
CA THR A 180 -9.90 -13.37 1.95
C THR A 180 -10.02 -14.74 1.34
N VAL A 181 -10.25 -14.81 0.05
CA VAL A 181 -10.36 -16.05 -0.73
C VAL A 181 -9.78 -15.72 -2.08
N ASP A 182 -8.97 -16.58 -2.66
CA ASP A 182 -8.34 -16.29 -3.95
C ASP A 182 -7.61 -14.94 -3.92
N ASN A 183 -6.63 -14.90 -3.14
CA ASN A 183 -5.98 -13.75 -2.58
C ASN A 183 -4.99 -13.15 -3.59
N ASP A 184 -5.15 -11.88 -3.94
CA ASP A 184 -4.19 -11.11 -4.76
C ASP A 184 -2.82 -10.92 -4.07
N ASP A 185 -2.61 -11.60 -2.96
CA ASP A 185 -1.42 -11.55 -2.14
C ASP A 185 -0.96 -12.96 -1.79
N THR A 186 0.13 -13.40 -2.42
CA THR A 186 0.72 -14.72 -2.22
C THR A 186 1.90 -14.71 -1.23
N ASP A 187 2.20 -13.55 -0.64
CA ASP A 187 3.44 -13.30 0.11
C ASP A 187 4.70 -13.60 -0.76
N ASP A 188 4.60 -13.45 -2.09
CA ASP A 188 5.73 -13.54 -3.03
C ASP A 188 5.74 -12.32 -3.94
N SER A 189 6.58 -11.34 -3.62
CA SER A 189 6.61 -10.05 -4.31
C SER A 189 6.90 -10.16 -5.81
N ALA A 190 7.63 -11.20 -6.24
CA ALA A 190 7.91 -11.45 -7.65
C ALA A 190 6.69 -11.97 -8.42
N ALA A 191 5.78 -12.65 -7.73
CA ALA A 191 4.53 -13.16 -8.31
C ALA A 191 3.42 -12.10 -8.26
N ASP A 192 3.40 -11.28 -7.19
CA ASP A 192 2.30 -10.38 -6.90
C ASP A 192 2.37 -9.03 -7.60
N PHE A 193 3.56 -8.61 -8.10
CA PHE A 193 3.76 -7.26 -8.62
C PHE A 193 4.28 -7.23 -10.06
N ASP A 194 3.70 -6.32 -10.86
CA ASP A 194 4.08 -6.03 -12.24
C ASP A 194 4.43 -4.54 -12.44
N PRO A 195 5.30 -4.21 -13.42
CA PRO A 195 5.58 -2.81 -13.74
C PRO A 195 4.36 -2.14 -14.38
N THR A 196 4.11 -0.89 -14.00
CA THR A 196 2.97 -0.10 -14.50
C THR A 196 3.31 1.38 -14.66
N ILE A 197 2.45 2.09 -15.38
CA ILE A 197 2.49 3.57 -15.40
C ILE A 197 2.07 4.07 -14.02
N PRO A 198 2.82 5.03 -13.42
CA PRO A 198 2.45 5.61 -12.12
C PRO A 198 1.04 6.21 -12.16
N ASN A 199 0.19 5.76 -11.24
CA ASN A 199 -1.20 6.22 -11.12
C ASN A 199 -1.59 6.28 -9.63
N PRO A 200 -0.99 7.20 -8.86
CA PRO A 200 -1.32 7.35 -7.45
C PRO A 200 -2.75 7.83 -7.26
N GLY A 201 -3.42 7.29 -6.26
CA GLY A 201 -4.76 7.72 -5.86
C GLY A 201 -4.81 7.93 -4.35
N ASN A 202 -5.42 9.04 -3.89
CA ASN A 202 -5.61 9.35 -2.49
C ASN A 202 -6.99 8.96 -1.96
N ASN A 203 -7.18 9.08 -0.66
CA ASN A 203 -8.43 8.69 0.00
C ASN A 203 -9.61 9.61 -0.32
N ALA A 204 -9.35 10.82 -0.82
CA ALA A 204 -10.41 11.70 -1.33
C ALA A 204 -10.92 11.26 -2.72
N GLY A 205 -10.38 10.20 -3.31
CA GLY A 205 -10.75 9.69 -4.63
C GLY A 205 -10.11 10.47 -5.79
N ALA A 206 -9.16 11.35 -5.51
CA ALA A 206 -8.40 12.02 -6.56
C ALA A 206 -7.28 11.10 -7.04
N SER A 207 -7.02 11.12 -8.35
CA SER A 207 -5.90 10.42 -8.98
C SER A 207 -4.86 11.42 -9.48
N GLY A 208 -3.59 11.05 -9.35
CA GLY A 208 -2.49 11.84 -9.87
C GLY A 208 -2.50 11.87 -11.39
N VAL A 209 -2.10 12.98 -11.96
CA VAL A 209 -1.92 13.14 -13.39
C VAL A 209 -0.43 13.11 -13.66
N VAL A 210 0.02 12.16 -14.48
CA VAL A 210 1.37 12.24 -15.05
C VAL A 210 1.38 13.45 -15.97
N ASP A 211 2.27 14.40 -15.72
CA ASP A 211 2.45 15.54 -16.61
C ASP A 211 2.75 15.01 -18.02
N PRO A 212 1.96 15.39 -19.06
CA PRO A 212 2.19 14.95 -20.42
C PRO A 212 3.59 15.31 -20.93
N ASP A 213 4.22 16.35 -20.40
CA ASP A 213 5.60 16.69 -20.75
C ASP A 213 6.61 15.64 -20.24
N HIS A 214 6.28 14.91 -19.16
CA HIS A 214 7.07 13.79 -18.66
C HIS A 214 7.04 12.55 -19.57
N ILE A 215 5.93 12.32 -20.25
CA ILE A 215 5.78 11.18 -21.20
C ILE A 215 6.73 11.32 -22.36
N PHE A 216 7.07 12.55 -22.77
CA PHE A 216 7.97 12.80 -23.89
C PHE A 216 9.45 12.65 -23.52
N PHE A 217 9.83 12.87 -22.27
CA PHE A 217 11.22 12.84 -21.83
C PHE A 217 11.83 11.42 -21.95
N TYR A 218 11.08 10.40 -21.58
CA TYR A 218 11.57 9.00 -21.63
C TYR A 218 11.61 8.39 -23.05
N ALA A 219 10.75 8.82 -23.93
CA ALA A 219 10.66 8.24 -25.27
C ALA A 219 11.76 8.72 -26.24
N PHE A 220 12.36 9.91 -25.99
CA PHE A 220 13.36 10.50 -26.88
C PHE A 220 14.79 10.14 -26.47
N GLU A 221 15.08 9.95 -25.18
CA GLU A 221 16.45 9.67 -24.73
C GLU A 221 16.89 8.22 -24.94
N SER A 222 15.96 7.28 -24.97
CA SER A 222 16.27 5.86 -25.22
C SER A 222 16.56 5.52 -26.69
N GLY A 223 16.32 6.43 -27.62
CA GLY A 223 16.47 6.20 -29.05
C GLY A 223 15.59 5.07 -29.61
N SER A 224 14.63 4.58 -28.84
CA SER A 224 13.72 3.51 -29.23
C SER A 224 12.32 4.07 -29.46
N SER A 225 11.75 3.79 -30.62
CA SER A 225 10.36 4.11 -30.98
C SER A 225 9.37 3.04 -30.48
N GLY A 226 9.80 2.11 -29.64
CA GLY A 226 9.00 0.94 -29.25
C GLY A 226 7.80 1.23 -28.34
N GLY A 227 7.69 2.45 -27.82
CA GLY A 227 6.56 2.87 -26.96
C GLY A 227 5.48 3.68 -27.66
N TRP A 228 5.59 3.92 -28.96
CA TRP A 228 4.61 4.72 -29.70
C TRP A 228 3.51 3.84 -30.29
N SER A 229 2.32 3.88 -29.72
CA SER A 229 1.14 3.48 -30.46
C SER A 229 0.90 4.48 -31.58
N VAL A 230 0.81 3.99 -32.80
CA VAL A 230 0.52 4.80 -34.00
C VAL A 230 -0.77 5.56 -33.77
N VAL A 231 -0.70 6.87 -33.60
CA VAL A 231 -1.86 7.74 -33.77
C VAL A 231 -2.02 7.93 -35.29
N VAL A 232 -2.97 7.23 -35.85
CA VAL A 232 -3.39 7.44 -37.26
C VAL A 232 -4.27 8.69 -37.25
N PRO A 233 -4.03 9.65 -38.18
CA PRO A 233 -4.82 10.86 -38.32
C PRO A 233 -6.27 10.59 -38.68
#